data_07b5b4ee7aa0a94f7b4453b20f372156
#
_entry.id   07b5b4ee7aa0a94f7b4453b20f372156
#
_cell.length_a   1.000
_cell.length_b   1.000
_cell.length_c   1.000
_cell.angle_alpha   90.00
_cell.angle_beta   90.00
_cell.angle_gamma   90.00
#
_symmetry.space_group_name_H-M   'P 1'
#
loop_
_entity.id
_entity.type
_entity.pdbx_description
1 polymer ?
#
loop_
_entity_poly.entity_id
_entity_poly.type
_entity_poly.pdbx_seq_one_letter_code
_entity_poly.pdbx_strand_id
1 'polypeptide(L)'
;MQVTSHEKISKKKKLVHHSEFCIAFNYMSEEYIIKPEAVAPSRDASQWPLLLKNFDKLLVRSGHYTPIPAGCSPFKRDIKNYISSGVINLDKPSNPSSHEVVAWIKRILRCEKTGHSGTLDPKVTGCLIVCVDRATRLVKSQQGAGKEYVSIVRLHDELEDPKELGRALESLTGALFQRPPLISAVKRQLRVRTIYDSKLIEFDNKRGLGVFWSSCEAGTYMRTLCVHLGMLLGVGGHMQELRRVRSGSQSENDNLVTLHDLLDAQYLYDNTRDESYLRKVIQPLEALLVGYKRVVVKDSAINAVCYGAKLMIPGLLRYEDGIELYDEVVLMTTKGEAIAIGIAQMTTVDLQSCDHGVVAKVKRCIMERDTYPRRWGLGPVAQKKKQLKTDGKLDKYGRVNENTPDSWRQQYVDHNGSAVTANPEVDSKADSPKNVNDEKSTPLPEKVSEDGKNEKDNDGDEEEKSDKTLKKEKKEKKEKKEKKDKSEKKEKKEKSEKKDKGEKEEKKKRKSDAGEGESEKKKRKHDSEVEPSKMKKKA
;
A
#
# COMPACT_ATOMS: atom_id res chain seq x y z
N MET A 1 -4.54 19.19 52.46
CA MET A 1 -3.50 19.29 51.42
C MET A 1 -4.14 19.08 50.04
N GLN A 2 -4.37 20.15 49.31
CA GLN A 2 -4.91 20.10 47.96
C GLN A 2 -3.74 19.82 47.00
N VAL A 3 -3.71 18.61 46.41
CA VAL A 3 -2.78 18.28 45.34
C VAL A 3 -3.21 19.07 44.09
N THR A 4 -2.34 19.94 43.61
CA THR A 4 -2.62 20.82 42.49
C THR A 4 -2.96 20.05 41.21
N SER A 5 -3.81 20.61 40.38
CA SER A 5 -4.30 19.98 39.14
C SER A 5 -3.16 19.53 38.19
N HIS A 6 -2.02 20.22 38.22
CA HIS A 6 -0.81 19.88 37.45
C HIS A 6 -0.16 18.55 37.85
N GLU A 7 -0.12 18.22 39.17
CA GLU A 7 0.43 16.92 39.61
C GLU A 7 -0.45 15.73 39.23
N LYS A 8 -1.79 15.92 39.20
CA LYS A 8 -2.73 14.87 38.76
C LYS A 8 -2.61 14.59 37.28
N ILE A 9 -2.39 15.62 36.44
CA ILE A 9 -2.18 15.49 35.00
C ILE A 9 -0.83 14.81 34.72
N SER A 10 0.23 15.17 35.43
CA SER A 10 1.56 14.53 35.31
C SER A 10 1.54 13.06 35.72
N LYS A 11 0.86 12.72 36.85
CA LYS A 11 0.70 11.32 37.27
C LYS A 11 -0.15 10.49 36.29
N LYS A 12 -1.21 11.07 35.73
CA LYS A 12 -2.05 10.40 34.70
C LYS A 12 -1.27 10.16 33.39
N LYS A 13 -0.46 11.13 32.94
CA LYS A 13 0.44 10.95 31.79
C LYS A 13 1.52 9.89 32.04
N LYS A 14 2.11 9.82 33.24
CA LYS A 14 3.06 8.75 33.62
C LYS A 14 2.43 7.37 33.68
N LEU A 15 1.17 7.24 34.15
CA LEU A 15 0.45 5.95 34.17
C LEU A 15 0.07 5.47 32.76
N VAL A 16 -0.36 6.37 31.88
CA VAL A 16 -0.66 6.02 30.48
C VAL A 16 0.61 5.56 29.75
N HIS A 17 1.74 6.26 29.94
CA HIS A 17 3.03 5.84 29.40
C HIS A 17 3.51 4.48 29.92
N HIS A 18 3.23 4.13 31.17
CA HIS A 18 3.64 2.85 31.75
C HIS A 18 2.78 1.68 31.23
N SER A 19 1.48 1.90 31.02
CA SER A 19 0.58 0.88 30.48
C SER A 19 0.87 0.55 29.00
N GLU A 20 1.18 1.56 28.18
CA GLU A 20 1.56 1.36 26.76
C GLU A 20 2.92 0.64 26.62
N PHE A 21 3.86 0.91 27.53
CA PHE A 21 5.14 0.21 27.57
C PHE A 21 4.98 -1.27 27.94
N CYS A 22 4.11 -1.56 28.91
CA CYS A 22 3.77 -2.95 29.27
C CYS A 22 3.08 -3.70 28.12
N ILE A 23 2.21 -3.02 27.36
CA ILE A 23 1.54 -3.63 26.20
C ILE A 23 2.56 -3.99 25.12
N ALA A 24 3.49 -3.08 24.75
CA ALA A 24 4.53 -3.37 23.76
C ALA A 24 5.47 -4.50 24.20
N PHE A 25 5.80 -4.60 25.50
CA PHE A 25 6.63 -5.67 26.05
C PHE A 25 5.91 -7.03 26.04
N ASN A 26 4.61 -7.06 26.33
CA ASN A 26 3.79 -8.28 26.26
C ASN A 26 3.72 -8.83 24.85
N TYR A 27 3.65 -8.00 23.80
CA TYR A 27 3.69 -8.45 22.40
C TYR A 27 5.01 -9.15 22.01
N MET A 28 6.11 -8.91 22.72
CA MET A 28 7.37 -9.59 22.46
C MET A 28 7.49 -10.96 23.15
N SER A 29 6.78 -11.17 24.27
CA SER A 29 6.86 -12.41 25.05
C SER A 29 5.91 -13.49 24.56
N GLU A 30 4.72 -13.15 24.05
CA GLU A 30 3.72 -14.11 23.58
C GLU A 30 3.91 -14.52 22.12
N GLU A 31 3.61 -15.78 21.81
CA GLU A 31 3.69 -16.32 20.45
C GLU A 31 2.30 -16.29 19.79
N TYR A 32 2.01 -15.21 19.06
CA TYR A 32 0.78 -15.04 18.30
C TYR A 32 0.88 -15.75 16.95
N ILE A 33 0.34 -16.97 16.87
CA ILE A 33 0.35 -17.80 15.65
C ILE A 33 -1.01 -18.47 15.47
N ILE A 34 -1.53 -18.45 14.23
CA ILE A 34 -2.68 -19.24 13.84
C ILE A 34 -2.23 -20.70 13.68
N LYS A 35 -2.73 -21.60 14.53
CA LYS A 35 -2.42 -23.02 14.49
C LYS A 35 -3.26 -23.79 13.47
N PRO A 36 -2.81 -25.00 13.01
CA PRO A 36 -3.60 -25.86 12.14
C PRO A 36 -4.76 -26.50 12.92
N GLU A 37 -5.92 -25.88 12.86
CA GLU A 37 -7.16 -26.28 13.53
C GLU A 37 -8.30 -26.28 12.52
N ALA A 38 -9.12 -27.34 12.54
CA ALA A 38 -10.27 -27.50 11.64
C ALA A 38 -11.46 -26.59 12.01
N VAL A 39 -11.51 -26.15 13.25
CA VAL A 39 -12.55 -25.27 13.78
C VAL A 39 -11.89 -24.01 14.31
N ALA A 40 -12.55 -22.86 14.19
CA ALA A 40 -12.06 -21.63 14.79
C ALA A 40 -11.93 -21.81 16.32
N PRO A 41 -10.78 -21.43 16.93
CA PRO A 41 -10.62 -21.60 18.37
C PRO A 41 -11.59 -20.69 19.14
N SER A 42 -12.05 -21.15 20.29
CA SER A 42 -12.91 -20.37 21.20
C SER A 42 -12.14 -19.28 21.99
N ARG A 43 -10.90 -18.98 21.61
CA ARG A 43 -10.07 -17.95 22.27
C ARG A 43 -10.48 -16.56 21.82
N ASP A 44 -10.67 -15.66 22.78
CA ASP A 44 -10.80 -14.23 22.48
C ASP A 44 -9.46 -13.70 21.93
N ALA A 45 -9.46 -13.32 20.65
CA ALA A 45 -8.32 -12.74 19.96
C ALA A 45 -8.48 -11.22 19.77
N SER A 46 -9.38 -10.57 20.51
CA SER A 46 -9.63 -9.12 20.41
C SER A 46 -8.40 -8.27 20.77
N GLN A 47 -7.52 -8.78 21.62
CA GLN A 47 -6.28 -8.14 22.04
C GLN A 47 -5.05 -8.56 21.22
N TRP A 48 -5.23 -9.43 20.24
CA TRP A 48 -4.11 -9.81 19.37
C TRP A 48 -3.69 -8.66 18.46
N PRO A 49 -2.39 -8.56 18.13
CA PRO A 49 -1.88 -7.39 17.45
C PRO A 49 -2.19 -7.36 15.95
N LEU A 50 -2.38 -6.16 15.42
CA LEU A 50 -2.41 -5.87 13.98
C LEU A 50 -3.35 -6.78 13.18
N LEU A 51 -2.84 -7.47 12.16
CA LEU A 51 -3.62 -8.36 11.29
C LEU A 51 -4.13 -9.62 11.98
N LEU A 52 -3.63 -9.96 13.16
CA LEU A 52 -4.11 -11.11 13.96
C LEU A 52 -5.26 -10.75 14.90
N LYS A 53 -5.61 -9.46 15.04
CA LYS A 53 -6.75 -9.04 15.86
C LYS A 53 -8.03 -9.71 15.39
N ASN A 54 -8.78 -10.32 16.34
CA ASN A 54 -10.03 -11.05 16.03
C ASN A 54 -9.85 -12.16 14.97
N PHE A 55 -8.73 -12.90 14.96
CA PHE A 55 -8.52 -13.98 14.00
C PHE A 55 -9.47 -15.15 14.21
N ASP A 56 -10.05 -15.29 15.40
CA ASP A 56 -11.09 -16.23 15.78
C ASP A 56 -12.36 -16.06 14.93
N LYS A 57 -12.63 -14.85 14.45
CA LYS A 57 -13.79 -14.52 13.58
C LYS A 57 -13.55 -14.82 12.10
N LEU A 58 -12.34 -15.24 11.72
CA LEU A 58 -12.04 -15.61 10.33
C LEU A 58 -12.67 -16.96 9.99
N LEU A 59 -13.32 -17.03 8.82
CA LEU A 59 -13.89 -18.27 8.28
C LEU A 59 -12.78 -19.26 7.93
N VAL A 60 -12.96 -20.52 8.29
CA VAL A 60 -11.97 -21.59 8.08
C VAL A 60 -12.23 -22.31 6.77
N ARG A 61 -11.34 -22.20 5.79
CA ARG A 61 -11.41 -22.99 4.55
C ARG A 61 -10.75 -24.36 4.71
N SER A 62 -9.63 -24.41 5.42
CA SER A 62 -8.88 -25.65 5.65
C SER A 62 -8.21 -25.60 7.01
N GLY A 63 -8.39 -26.65 7.82
CA GLY A 63 -7.68 -26.79 9.08
C GLY A 63 -6.25 -27.32 8.92
N HIS A 64 -5.93 -27.88 7.74
CA HIS A 64 -4.64 -28.51 7.51
C HIS A 64 -3.65 -27.57 6.82
N TYR A 65 -2.53 -27.32 7.49
CA TYR A 65 -1.32 -26.81 6.89
C TYR A 65 -0.10 -27.32 7.68
N THR A 66 1.06 -27.35 7.06
CA THR A 66 2.31 -27.71 7.71
C THR A 66 3.10 -26.43 7.99
N PRO A 67 3.28 -26.03 9.26
CA PRO A 67 4.09 -24.86 9.61
C PRO A 67 5.52 -24.99 9.08
N ILE A 68 6.04 -23.91 8.51
CA ILE A 68 7.44 -23.80 8.09
C ILE A 68 8.16 -22.93 9.12
N PRO A 69 9.36 -23.36 9.63
CA PRO A 69 10.15 -22.55 10.57
C PRO A 69 10.85 -21.39 9.82
N ALA A 70 10.05 -20.47 9.27
CA ALA A 70 10.49 -19.29 8.55
C ALA A 70 9.52 -18.14 8.82
N GLY A 71 9.98 -16.89 8.62
CA GLY A 71 9.22 -15.69 9.00
C GLY A 71 9.09 -15.54 10.53
N CYS A 72 8.57 -14.41 10.97
CA CYS A 72 8.34 -14.10 12.38
C CYS A 72 7.14 -13.18 12.54
N SER A 73 6.63 -13.00 13.75
CA SER A 73 5.64 -11.96 14.03
C SER A 73 6.21 -10.57 13.69
N PRO A 74 5.40 -9.63 13.18
CA PRO A 74 5.85 -8.26 12.86
C PRO A 74 6.65 -7.58 13.96
N PHE A 75 6.26 -7.77 15.23
CA PHE A 75 6.95 -7.18 16.38
C PHE A 75 8.24 -7.92 16.79
N LYS A 76 8.41 -9.19 16.36
CA LYS A 76 9.61 -10.00 16.64
C LYS A 76 10.68 -9.94 15.56
N ARG A 77 10.51 -9.07 14.55
CA ARG A 77 11.56 -8.81 13.55
C ARG A 77 12.82 -8.27 14.24
N ASP A 78 13.99 -8.68 13.80
CA ASP A 78 15.23 -8.03 14.20
C ASP A 78 15.18 -6.53 13.85
N ILE A 79 15.84 -5.68 14.62
CA ILE A 79 15.67 -4.22 14.54
C ILE A 79 15.92 -3.67 13.13
N LYS A 80 16.87 -4.22 12.38
CA LYS A 80 17.17 -3.80 11.02
C LYS A 80 16.00 -4.08 10.07
N ASN A 81 15.43 -5.29 10.12
CA ASN A 81 14.26 -5.66 9.34
C ASN A 81 12.99 -4.97 9.84
N TYR A 82 12.90 -4.68 11.14
CA TYR A 82 11.82 -3.93 11.74
C TYR A 82 11.78 -2.50 11.18
N ILE A 83 12.90 -1.77 11.20
CA ILE A 83 13.03 -0.42 10.64
C ILE A 83 12.78 -0.44 9.13
N SER A 84 13.39 -1.37 8.39
CA SER A 84 13.23 -1.46 6.93
C SER A 84 11.80 -1.82 6.48
N SER A 85 11.00 -2.39 7.36
CA SER A 85 9.56 -2.65 7.16
C SER A 85 8.68 -1.74 8.02
N GLY A 86 9.22 -0.60 8.43
CA GLY A 86 8.58 0.32 9.35
C GLY A 86 7.79 1.43 8.70
N VAL A 87 6.83 1.95 9.43
CA VAL A 87 6.07 3.17 9.12
C VAL A 87 6.07 4.10 10.31
N ILE A 88 6.03 5.38 10.05
CA ILE A 88 6.06 6.42 11.08
C ILE A 88 4.86 7.33 10.84
N ASN A 89 4.01 7.48 11.86
CA ASN A 89 2.96 8.50 11.87
C ASN A 89 3.55 9.79 12.43
N LEU A 90 4.07 10.63 11.54
CA LEU A 90 4.80 11.83 11.92
C LEU A 90 3.89 13.03 12.08
N ASP A 91 4.02 13.77 13.16
CA ASP A 91 3.51 15.14 13.27
C ASP A 91 4.44 16.08 12.49
N LYS A 92 4.06 16.36 11.24
CA LYS A 92 4.85 17.25 10.41
C LYS A 92 4.82 18.67 11.00
N PRO A 93 5.97 19.26 11.34
CA PRO A 93 6.01 20.63 11.81
C PRO A 93 5.68 21.63 10.70
N SER A 94 5.31 22.84 11.08
CA SER A 94 5.19 23.98 10.17
C SER A 94 6.56 24.37 9.62
N ASN A 95 6.58 24.92 8.42
CA ASN A 95 7.67 25.46 7.62
C ASN A 95 8.41 24.46 6.72
N PRO A 96 8.99 23.31 7.16
CA PRO A 96 9.66 22.42 6.22
C PRO A 96 8.66 21.76 5.28
N SER A 97 9.07 21.51 4.05
CA SER A 97 8.30 20.74 3.09
C SER A 97 8.22 19.25 3.50
N SER A 98 7.19 18.55 3.03
CA SER A 98 7.08 17.10 3.25
C SER A 98 8.30 16.33 2.75
N HIS A 99 8.94 16.78 1.66
CA HIS A 99 10.12 16.13 1.09
C HIS A 99 11.37 16.33 1.95
N GLU A 100 11.57 17.50 2.52
CA GLU A 100 12.67 17.78 3.45
C GLU A 100 12.57 16.92 4.70
N VAL A 101 11.37 16.88 5.31
CA VAL A 101 11.09 16.06 6.49
C VAL A 101 11.40 14.58 6.22
N VAL A 102 10.94 14.05 5.09
CA VAL A 102 11.20 12.66 4.69
C VAL A 102 12.68 12.41 4.41
N ALA A 103 13.41 13.40 3.87
CA ALA A 103 14.86 13.32 3.68
C ALA A 103 15.63 13.32 5.02
N TRP A 104 15.14 14.07 6.04
CA TRP A 104 15.72 14.04 7.38
C TRP A 104 15.52 12.69 8.05
N ILE A 105 14.31 12.11 7.98
CA ILE A 105 14.04 10.75 8.47
C ILE A 105 14.98 9.73 7.82
N LYS A 106 15.18 9.83 6.50
CA LYS A 106 16.12 8.97 5.78
C LYS A 106 17.53 9.06 6.34
N ARG A 107 18.00 10.24 6.71
CA ARG A 107 19.34 10.46 7.30
C ARG A 107 19.41 9.94 8.73
N ILE A 108 18.39 10.22 9.57
CA ILE A 108 18.33 9.77 10.97
C ILE A 108 18.39 8.25 11.03
N LEU A 109 17.51 7.56 10.31
CA LEU A 109 17.42 6.09 10.30
C LEU A 109 18.46 5.40 9.40
N ARG A 110 19.24 6.16 8.60
CA ARG A 110 20.24 5.64 7.64
C ARG A 110 19.68 4.58 6.69
N CYS A 111 18.40 4.75 6.30
CA CYS A 111 17.68 3.82 5.42
C CYS A 111 17.90 4.15 3.94
N GLU A 112 17.64 3.18 3.04
CA GLU A 112 17.87 3.35 1.60
C GLU A 112 16.79 4.21 0.93
N LYS A 113 15.53 4.00 1.32
CA LYS A 113 14.35 4.63 0.69
C LYS A 113 13.35 5.10 1.72
N THR A 114 12.73 6.24 1.42
CA THR A 114 11.61 6.75 2.19
C THR A 114 10.52 7.23 1.24
N GLY A 115 9.27 7.20 1.68
CA GLY A 115 8.13 7.70 0.93
C GLY A 115 7.04 8.15 1.89
N HIS A 116 6.08 8.97 1.43
CA HIS A 116 5.02 9.50 2.29
C HIS A 116 3.62 9.36 1.67
N SER A 117 2.60 9.41 2.53
CA SER A 117 1.19 9.19 2.20
C SER A 117 0.49 10.33 1.43
N GLY A 118 1.20 11.37 1.06
CA GLY A 118 0.69 12.54 0.35
C GLY A 118 1.28 13.82 0.90
N THR A 119 1.62 14.73 -0.01
CA THR A 119 2.27 16.00 0.31
C THR A 119 1.37 16.89 1.16
N LEU A 120 1.93 17.50 2.18
CA LEU A 120 1.42 18.65 2.89
C LEU A 120 2.17 19.89 2.46
N ASP A 121 1.46 21.01 2.33
CA ASP A 121 2.11 22.31 2.08
C ASP A 121 3.09 22.65 3.23
N PRO A 122 4.12 23.48 3.02
CA PRO A 122 5.11 23.77 4.06
C PRO A 122 4.51 24.23 5.38
N LYS A 123 3.55 25.17 5.36
CA LYS A 123 2.91 25.71 6.56
C LYS A 123 1.93 24.74 7.23
N VAL A 124 1.44 23.71 6.51
CA VAL A 124 0.46 22.75 7.01
C VAL A 124 1.14 21.75 7.96
N THR A 125 0.46 21.45 9.07
CA THR A 125 0.93 20.52 10.11
C THR A 125 0.13 19.21 10.15
N GLY A 126 0.53 18.30 11.03
CA GLY A 126 -0.25 17.10 11.37
C GLY A 126 0.22 15.82 10.68
N CYS A 127 -0.62 14.80 10.67
CA CYS A 127 -0.30 13.44 10.30
C CYS A 127 0.34 13.31 8.91
N LEU A 128 1.60 12.93 8.87
CA LEU A 128 2.34 12.55 7.67
C LEU A 128 2.85 11.12 7.84
N ILE A 129 2.20 10.15 7.20
CA ILE A 129 2.68 8.77 7.23
C ILE A 129 3.92 8.67 6.37
N VAL A 130 5.03 8.26 6.97
CA VAL A 130 6.31 8.03 6.30
C VAL A 130 6.61 6.54 6.30
N CYS A 131 6.80 5.98 5.12
CA CYS A 131 7.13 4.58 4.91
C CYS A 131 8.65 4.45 4.68
N VAL A 132 9.27 3.47 5.33
CA VAL A 132 10.70 3.19 5.25
C VAL A 132 10.94 1.95 4.37
N ASP A 133 11.93 1.99 3.54
CA ASP A 133 12.41 0.93 2.64
C ASP A 133 11.31 0.04 2.05
N ARG A 134 11.06 -1.11 2.63
CA ARG A 134 10.06 -2.10 2.21
C ARG A 134 8.63 -1.54 2.26
N ALA A 135 8.32 -0.79 3.31
CA ALA A 135 7.01 -0.18 3.48
C ALA A 135 6.69 0.86 2.38
N THR A 136 7.69 1.37 1.64
CA THR A 136 7.46 2.27 0.50
C THR A 136 6.59 1.64 -0.60
N ARG A 137 6.45 0.32 -0.62
CA ARG A 137 5.52 -0.38 -1.52
C ARG A 137 4.06 -0.06 -1.25
N LEU A 138 3.73 0.39 -0.02
CA LEU A 138 2.38 0.80 0.40
C LEU A 138 2.07 2.27 0.13
N VAL A 139 3.06 3.09 -0.25
CA VAL A 139 2.90 4.54 -0.45
C VAL A 139 1.74 4.86 -1.40
N LYS A 140 1.59 4.13 -2.51
CA LYS A 140 0.51 4.40 -3.48
C LYS A 140 -0.89 4.15 -2.91
N SER A 141 -1.09 3.08 -2.11
CA SER A 141 -2.36 2.82 -1.44
C SER A 141 -2.65 3.89 -0.40
N GLN A 142 -1.64 4.32 0.36
CA GLN A 142 -1.77 5.39 1.34
C GLN A 142 -2.01 6.77 0.69
N GLN A 143 -1.45 7.05 -0.47
CA GLN A 143 -1.75 8.25 -1.24
C GLN A 143 -3.20 8.29 -1.71
N GLY A 144 -3.78 7.15 -2.08
CA GLY A 144 -5.18 7.00 -2.49
C GLY A 144 -6.19 6.92 -1.33
N ALA A 145 -5.76 6.77 -0.09
CA ALA A 145 -6.63 6.69 1.07
C ALA A 145 -7.22 8.05 1.45
N GLY A 146 -8.46 8.07 1.97
CA GLY A 146 -9.14 9.27 2.46
C GLY A 146 -8.33 10.04 3.52
N LYS A 147 -8.64 11.31 3.68
CA LYS A 147 -7.96 12.22 4.60
C LYS A 147 -8.96 13.01 5.43
N GLU A 148 -8.57 13.35 6.66
CA GLU A 148 -9.33 14.26 7.50
C GLU A 148 -8.48 15.46 7.89
N TYR A 149 -9.13 16.61 7.91
CA TYR A 149 -8.48 17.88 8.17
C TYR A 149 -9.29 18.72 9.16
N VAL A 150 -8.58 19.49 9.97
CA VAL A 150 -9.13 20.66 10.65
C VAL A 150 -8.59 21.89 9.94
N SER A 151 -9.48 22.75 9.50
CA SER A 151 -9.18 23.93 8.69
C SER A 151 -9.68 25.18 9.37
N ILE A 152 -8.91 26.27 9.29
CA ILE A 152 -9.37 27.61 9.63
C ILE A 152 -9.58 28.36 8.32
N VAL A 153 -10.84 28.69 8.03
CA VAL A 153 -11.20 29.61 6.94
C VAL A 153 -11.22 31.03 7.46
N ARG A 154 -10.68 31.96 6.68
CA ARG A 154 -10.84 33.38 6.89
C ARG A 154 -11.76 33.94 5.82
N LEU A 155 -12.90 34.43 6.22
CA LEU A 155 -13.82 35.22 5.37
C LEU A 155 -13.28 36.64 5.22
N HIS A 156 -13.58 37.28 4.11
CA HIS A 156 -13.06 38.63 3.84
C HIS A 156 -13.98 39.73 4.39
N ASP A 157 -15.23 39.38 4.73
CA ASP A 157 -16.21 40.26 5.34
C ASP A 157 -17.06 39.52 6.38
N GLU A 158 -17.82 40.25 7.19
CA GLU A 158 -18.74 39.69 8.18
C GLU A 158 -19.99 39.13 7.47
N LEU A 159 -20.58 38.08 8.06
CA LEU A 159 -21.86 37.53 7.60
C LEU A 159 -23.02 38.19 8.36
N GLU A 160 -24.12 38.41 7.67
CA GLU A 160 -25.37 38.89 8.29
C GLU A 160 -25.92 37.86 9.29
N ASP A 161 -26.00 36.60 8.87
CA ASP A 161 -26.36 35.46 9.77
C ASP A 161 -25.16 34.50 9.91
N PRO A 162 -24.54 34.41 11.11
CA PRO A 162 -23.43 33.48 11.37
C PRO A 162 -23.76 32.01 11.07
N LYS A 163 -25.05 31.62 11.05
CA LYS A 163 -25.49 30.26 10.74
C LYS A 163 -25.33 29.91 9.27
N GLU A 164 -25.19 30.88 8.38
CA GLU A 164 -24.98 30.63 6.96
C GLU A 164 -23.68 29.88 6.68
N LEU A 165 -22.64 30.12 7.46
CA LEU A 165 -21.38 29.37 7.31
C LEU A 165 -21.59 27.86 7.46
N GLY A 166 -22.37 27.42 8.45
CA GLY A 166 -22.70 26.00 8.63
C GLY A 166 -23.50 25.43 7.47
N ARG A 167 -24.54 26.14 7.00
CA ARG A 167 -25.37 25.73 5.85
C ARG A 167 -24.55 25.66 4.55
N ALA A 168 -23.67 26.63 4.33
CA ALA A 168 -22.79 26.67 3.17
C ALA A 168 -21.77 25.49 3.21
N LEU A 169 -21.24 25.17 4.38
CA LEU A 169 -20.34 24.03 4.58
C LEU A 169 -21.04 22.69 4.29
N GLU A 170 -22.25 22.50 4.79
CA GLU A 170 -23.08 21.31 4.51
C GLU A 170 -23.39 21.18 3.01
N SER A 171 -23.71 22.28 2.32
CA SER A 171 -24.00 22.28 0.87
C SER A 171 -22.78 21.90 0.01
N LEU A 172 -21.57 22.06 0.54
CA LEU A 172 -20.32 21.63 -0.11
C LEU A 172 -19.93 20.17 0.22
N THR A 173 -20.78 19.43 0.92
CA THR A 173 -20.60 17.99 1.13
C THR A 173 -21.06 17.23 -0.11
N GLY A 174 -20.34 16.16 -0.48
CA GLY A 174 -20.57 15.40 -1.70
C GLY A 174 -19.53 15.63 -2.78
N ALA A 175 -19.90 15.39 -4.04
CA ALA A 175 -19.00 15.49 -5.19
C ALA A 175 -18.86 16.95 -5.67
N LEU A 176 -17.65 17.47 -5.67
CA LEU A 176 -17.32 18.83 -6.05
C LEU A 176 -16.33 18.89 -7.21
N PHE A 177 -16.51 19.86 -8.09
CA PHE A 177 -15.50 20.21 -9.07
C PHE A 177 -14.42 21.09 -8.44
N GLN A 178 -13.20 20.59 -8.36
CA GLN A 178 -12.07 21.36 -7.87
C GLN A 178 -11.00 21.53 -8.93
N ARG A 179 -10.47 22.74 -9.05
CA ARG A 179 -9.25 23.03 -9.80
C ARG A 179 -8.12 23.23 -8.80
N PRO A 180 -6.96 22.54 -8.97
CA PRO A 180 -5.81 22.75 -8.09
C PRO A 180 -5.45 24.24 -7.99
N PRO A 181 -5.00 24.73 -6.82
CA PRO A 181 -4.59 26.12 -6.64
C PRO A 181 -3.42 26.48 -7.57
N LEU A 182 -3.17 27.79 -7.76
CA LEU A 182 -2.10 28.30 -8.66
C LEU A 182 -0.73 27.70 -8.29
N ILE A 183 -0.39 27.74 -7.00
CA ILE A 183 0.84 27.17 -6.47
C ILE A 183 0.56 25.71 -6.12
N SER A 184 0.76 24.81 -7.09
CA SER A 184 0.67 23.38 -6.90
C SER A 184 1.59 22.63 -7.88
N ALA A 185 2.10 21.47 -7.48
CA ALA A 185 3.02 20.65 -8.29
C ALA A 185 2.30 19.82 -9.38
N VAL A 186 0.99 19.97 -9.55
CA VAL A 186 0.18 19.18 -10.49
C VAL A 186 -0.44 20.03 -11.59
N LYS A 187 -0.77 19.40 -12.73
CA LYS A 187 -1.51 20.07 -13.81
C LYS A 187 -2.86 20.60 -13.29
N ARG A 188 -3.15 21.88 -13.56
CA ARG A 188 -4.39 22.56 -13.15
C ARG A 188 -5.58 22.15 -14.01
N GLN A 189 -5.91 20.87 -14.03
CA GLN A 189 -7.11 20.33 -14.66
C GLN A 189 -8.24 20.29 -13.64
N LEU A 190 -9.46 20.54 -14.09
CA LEU A 190 -10.68 20.35 -13.32
C LEU A 190 -10.80 18.86 -12.93
N ARG A 191 -11.10 18.58 -11.68
CA ARG A 191 -11.24 17.23 -11.14
C ARG A 191 -12.45 17.16 -10.24
N VAL A 192 -13.16 16.05 -10.27
CA VAL A 192 -14.18 15.76 -9.26
C VAL A 192 -13.46 15.27 -8.00
N ARG A 193 -13.87 15.80 -6.84
CA ARG A 193 -13.42 15.37 -5.52
C ARG A 193 -14.60 15.29 -4.59
N THR A 194 -14.61 14.29 -3.71
CA THR A 194 -15.70 14.05 -2.79
C THR A 194 -15.32 14.50 -1.39
N ILE A 195 -16.18 15.33 -0.81
CA ILE A 195 -16.20 15.60 0.63
C ILE A 195 -17.20 14.61 1.23
N TYR A 196 -16.73 13.74 2.11
CA TYR A 196 -17.57 12.71 2.73
C TYR A 196 -18.43 13.26 3.86
N ASP A 197 -17.83 14.13 4.68
CA ASP A 197 -18.49 14.78 5.80
C ASP A 197 -17.75 16.06 6.18
N SER A 198 -18.46 17.03 6.75
CA SER A 198 -17.87 18.26 7.27
C SER A 198 -18.68 18.82 8.42
N LYS A 199 -17.99 19.38 9.43
CA LYS A 199 -18.61 19.92 10.64
C LYS A 199 -17.99 21.25 11.01
N LEU A 200 -18.82 22.27 11.19
CA LEU A 200 -18.40 23.53 11.78
C LEU A 200 -18.15 23.31 13.28
N ILE A 201 -16.99 23.70 13.75
CA ILE A 201 -16.59 23.60 15.18
C ILE A 201 -16.85 24.92 15.89
N GLU A 202 -16.35 26.02 15.32
CA GLU A 202 -16.44 27.35 15.91
C GLU A 202 -16.42 28.41 14.80
N PHE A 203 -17.11 29.52 15.03
CA PHE A 203 -17.10 30.68 14.11
C PHE A 203 -17.11 31.98 14.89
N ASP A 204 -16.09 32.81 14.66
CA ASP A 204 -16.02 34.21 15.13
C ASP A 204 -16.33 35.14 13.94
N ASN A 205 -17.58 35.62 13.88
CA ASN A 205 -18.04 36.44 12.79
C ASN A 205 -17.27 37.77 12.70
N LYS A 206 -16.97 38.41 13.86
CA LYS A 206 -16.26 39.70 13.89
C LYS A 206 -14.85 39.62 13.31
N ARG A 207 -14.19 38.48 13.48
CA ARG A 207 -12.85 38.22 12.92
C ARG A 207 -12.91 37.54 11.56
N GLY A 208 -14.08 37.10 11.14
CA GLY A 208 -14.28 36.31 9.94
C GLY A 208 -13.55 34.95 9.97
N LEU A 209 -13.36 34.35 11.17
CA LEU A 209 -12.62 33.12 11.34
C LEU A 209 -13.54 31.95 11.66
N GLY A 210 -13.59 30.96 10.79
CA GLY A 210 -14.33 29.72 11.01
C GLY A 210 -13.41 28.51 11.10
N VAL A 211 -13.57 27.72 12.17
CA VAL A 211 -12.88 26.43 12.35
C VAL A 211 -13.81 25.30 11.99
N PHE A 212 -13.41 24.44 11.07
CA PHE A 212 -14.22 23.30 10.67
C PHE A 212 -13.36 22.06 10.45
N TRP A 213 -13.96 20.91 10.71
CA TRP A 213 -13.41 19.60 10.39
C TRP A 213 -14.04 19.10 9.08
N SER A 214 -13.26 18.37 8.26
CA SER A 214 -13.78 17.72 7.07
C SER A 214 -13.06 16.41 6.78
N SER A 215 -13.84 15.40 6.34
CA SER A 215 -13.40 14.12 5.81
C SER A 215 -13.56 14.11 4.30
N CYS A 216 -12.52 13.76 3.55
CA CYS A 216 -12.53 13.90 2.11
C CYS A 216 -11.69 12.85 1.36
N GLU A 217 -11.98 12.73 0.07
CA GLU A 217 -11.22 11.93 -0.88
C GLU A 217 -9.78 12.40 -1.00
N ALA A 218 -8.88 11.44 -1.28
CA ALA A 218 -7.48 11.74 -1.56
C ALA A 218 -7.30 12.70 -2.75
N GLY A 219 -6.46 13.71 -2.54
CA GLY A 219 -6.19 14.73 -3.56
C GLY A 219 -7.20 15.88 -3.58
N THR A 220 -8.07 15.98 -2.58
CA THR A 220 -8.90 17.16 -2.31
C THR A 220 -8.05 18.32 -1.84
N TYR A 221 -8.31 19.51 -2.33
CA TYR A 221 -7.62 20.75 -1.97
C TYR A 221 -8.45 21.58 -0.99
N MET A 222 -8.05 21.57 0.28
CA MET A 222 -8.71 22.37 1.32
C MET A 222 -8.62 23.87 1.03
N ARG A 223 -7.52 24.33 0.41
CA ARG A 223 -7.38 25.71 -0.07
C ARG A 223 -8.50 26.09 -1.05
N THR A 224 -8.82 25.20 -1.98
CA THR A 224 -9.90 25.41 -2.95
C THR A 224 -11.27 25.33 -2.28
N LEU A 225 -11.45 24.43 -1.32
CA LEU A 225 -12.70 24.31 -0.56
C LEU A 225 -13.03 25.61 0.20
N CYS A 226 -12.04 26.19 0.88
CA CYS A 226 -12.22 27.48 1.58
C CYS A 226 -12.57 28.64 0.63
N VAL A 227 -12.01 28.65 -0.59
CA VAL A 227 -12.39 29.62 -1.62
C VAL A 227 -13.83 29.40 -2.08
N HIS A 228 -14.23 28.16 -2.35
CA HIS A 228 -15.62 27.83 -2.73
C HIS A 228 -16.60 28.24 -1.63
N LEU A 229 -16.24 27.99 -0.37
CA LEU A 229 -17.06 28.39 0.78
C LEU A 229 -17.28 29.91 0.82
N GLY A 230 -16.21 30.70 0.69
CA GLY A 230 -16.31 32.15 0.65
C GLY A 230 -17.07 32.67 -0.57
N MET A 231 -16.95 32.02 -1.73
CA MET A 231 -17.73 32.37 -2.93
C MET A 231 -19.22 32.09 -2.76
N LEU A 232 -19.57 30.96 -2.12
CA LEU A 232 -20.95 30.57 -1.86
C LEU A 232 -21.65 31.56 -0.89
N LEU A 233 -20.87 32.05 0.09
CA LEU A 233 -21.33 33.08 1.05
C LEU A 233 -21.35 34.50 0.47
N GLY A 234 -20.81 34.72 -0.73
CA GLY A 234 -20.75 36.02 -1.37
C GLY A 234 -19.67 36.98 -0.84
N VAL A 235 -19.06 36.68 0.32
CA VAL A 235 -18.08 37.57 0.97
C VAL A 235 -16.63 37.26 0.59
N GLY A 236 -16.39 36.12 -0.09
CA GLY A 236 -15.04 35.63 -0.36
C GLY A 236 -14.39 35.02 0.86
N GLY A 237 -13.36 34.23 0.61
CA GLY A 237 -12.64 33.57 1.72
C GLY A 237 -11.42 32.81 1.26
N HIS A 238 -10.53 32.53 2.21
CA HIS A 238 -9.32 31.75 1.98
C HIS A 238 -8.96 30.88 3.19
N MET A 239 -8.15 29.87 2.97
CA MET A 239 -7.63 29.01 4.03
C MET A 239 -6.55 29.77 4.81
N GLN A 240 -6.76 29.98 6.10
CA GLN A 240 -5.81 30.62 7.02
C GLN A 240 -4.81 29.59 7.53
N GLU A 241 -5.30 28.49 8.13
CA GLU A 241 -4.50 27.41 8.67
C GLU A 241 -5.10 26.05 8.31
N LEU A 242 -4.25 25.03 8.35
CA LEU A 242 -4.65 23.66 8.06
C LEU A 242 -3.81 22.67 8.87
N ARG A 243 -4.49 21.72 9.50
CA ARG A 243 -3.88 20.55 10.14
C ARG A 243 -4.52 19.26 9.61
N ARG A 244 -3.70 18.31 9.18
CA ARG A 244 -4.20 16.99 8.80
C ARG A 244 -4.27 16.10 10.03
N VAL A 245 -5.48 15.72 10.45
CA VAL A 245 -5.73 14.92 11.66
C VAL A 245 -5.81 13.43 11.40
N ARG A 246 -6.05 13.01 10.14
CA ARG A 246 -6.03 11.60 9.73
C ARG A 246 -5.50 11.42 8.31
N SER A 247 -4.80 10.31 8.08
CA SER A 247 -4.36 9.87 6.76
C SER A 247 -4.58 8.36 6.63
N GLY A 248 -5.63 7.95 5.92
CA GLY A 248 -6.03 6.54 5.80
C GLY A 248 -6.39 5.93 7.16
N SER A 249 -5.72 4.84 7.53
CA SER A 249 -5.94 4.13 8.79
C SER A 249 -5.34 4.81 10.02
N GLN A 250 -4.47 5.82 9.86
CA GLN A 250 -3.75 6.46 10.96
C GLN A 250 -4.31 7.86 11.23
N SER A 251 -4.63 8.13 12.49
CA SER A 251 -5.05 9.44 13.01
C SER A 251 -4.00 10.03 13.94
N GLU A 252 -4.20 11.25 14.42
CA GLU A 252 -3.30 11.85 15.40
C GLU A 252 -3.37 11.20 16.78
N ASN A 253 -4.39 10.36 17.03
CA ASN A 253 -4.49 9.54 18.25
C ASN A 253 -3.71 8.22 18.16
N ASP A 254 -3.21 7.86 16.96
CA ASP A 254 -2.55 6.58 16.69
C ASP A 254 -1.04 6.75 16.63
N ASN A 255 -0.39 6.79 17.80
CA ASN A 255 1.07 6.89 17.96
C ASN A 255 1.69 7.98 17.07
N LEU A 256 1.20 9.21 17.19
CA LEU A 256 1.77 10.38 16.52
C LEU A 256 3.10 10.75 17.17
N VAL A 257 4.16 10.86 16.38
CA VAL A 257 5.53 11.12 16.84
C VAL A 257 6.13 12.35 16.15
N THR A 258 7.07 13.01 16.83
CA THR A 258 7.82 14.14 16.28
C THR A 258 9.14 13.70 15.66
N LEU A 259 9.80 14.60 14.93
CA LEU A 259 11.17 14.36 14.44
C LEU A 259 12.18 14.22 15.58
N HIS A 260 11.93 14.92 16.72
CA HIS A 260 12.78 14.83 17.89
C HIS A 260 12.69 13.46 18.55
N ASP A 261 11.47 12.91 18.72
CA ASP A 261 11.27 11.55 19.23
C ASP A 261 12.05 10.52 18.40
N LEU A 262 12.05 10.68 17.07
CA LEU A 262 12.76 9.77 16.18
C LEU A 262 14.29 9.93 16.29
N LEU A 263 14.78 11.16 16.44
CA LEU A 263 16.20 11.45 16.63
C LEU A 263 16.70 10.90 17.97
N ASP A 264 15.95 11.13 19.04
CA ASP A 264 16.26 10.66 20.39
C ASP A 264 16.24 9.13 20.46
N ALA A 265 15.26 8.49 19.83
CA ALA A 265 15.17 7.03 19.72
C ALA A 265 16.39 6.43 18.99
N GLN A 266 16.82 7.05 17.88
CA GLN A 266 18.00 6.61 17.16
C GLN A 266 19.28 6.86 17.94
N TYR A 267 19.40 7.99 18.62
CA TYR A 267 20.54 8.31 19.50
C TYR A 267 20.67 7.32 20.65
N LEU A 268 19.56 6.98 21.31
CA LEU A 268 19.55 5.99 22.38
C LEU A 268 20.02 4.62 21.86
N TYR A 269 19.49 4.17 20.73
CA TYR A 269 19.89 2.92 20.11
C TYR A 269 21.37 2.90 19.71
N ASP A 270 21.90 3.99 19.17
CA ASP A 270 23.31 4.07 18.77
C ASP A 270 24.27 3.92 19.95
N ASN A 271 23.91 4.48 21.12
CA ASN A 271 24.75 4.50 22.31
C ASN A 271 24.56 3.29 23.23
N THR A 272 23.33 2.83 23.42
CA THR A 272 23.01 1.78 24.43
C THR A 272 22.59 0.45 23.80
N ARG A 273 22.29 0.43 22.50
CA ARG A 273 21.67 -0.72 21.80
C ARG A 273 20.29 -1.07 22.32
N ASP A 274 19.63 -0.18 23.06
CA ASP A 274 18.24 -0.34 23.47
C ASP A 274 17.30 -0.03 22.30
N GLU A 275 16.54 -1.05 21.88
CA GLU A 275 15.61 -0.99 20.75
C GLU A 275 14.21 -0.47 21.15
N SER A 276 13.95 -0.36 22.45
CA SER A 276 12.60 -0.14 23.00
C SER A 276 11.96 1.14 22.46
N TYR A 277 12.72 2.23 22.41
CA TYR A 277 12.21 3.52 21.95
C TYR A 277 12.04 3.55 20.42
N LEU A 278 12.95 2.95 19.65
CA LEU A 278 12.76 2.80 18.20
C LEU A 278 11.50 1.99 17.87
N ARG A 279 11.25 0.89 18.58
CA ARG A 279 10.05 0.07 18.43
C ARG A 279 8.76 0.77 18.85
N LYS A 280 8.84 1.78 19.71
CA LYS A 280 7.73 2.63 20.08
C LYS A 280 7.41 3.67 19.01
N VAL A 281 8.44 4.31 18.45
CA VAL A 281 8.32 5.40 17.48
C VAL A 281 7.97 4.88 16.07
N ILE A 282 8.50 3.71 15.71
CA ILE A 282 8.28 3.06 14.41
C ILE A 282 7.26 1.94 14.59
N GLN A 283 6.22 1.94 13.77
CA GLN A 283 5.22 0.86 13.71
C GLN A 283 5.56 -0.12 12.57
N PRO A 284 5.22 -1.41 12.68
CA PRO A 284 5.28 -2.32 11.55
C PRO A 284 4.35 -1.89 10.41
N LEU A 285 4.72 -2.16 9.16
CA LEU A 285 3.93 -1.79 7.98
C LEU A 285 2.51 -2.37 7.99
N GLU A 286 2.29 -3.45 8.70
CA GLU A 286 1.00 -4.09 8.90
C GLU A 286 -0.04 -3.18 9.55
N ALA A 287 0.40 -2.15 10.30
CA ALA A 287 -0.47 -1.13 10.87
C ALA A 287 -1.27 -0.34 9.80
N LEU A 288 -0.72 -0.23 8.59
CA LEU A 288 -1.42 0.40 7.46
C LEU A 288 -2.42 -0.52 6.76
N LEU A 289 -2.46 -1.79 7.11
CA LEU A 289 -3.25 -2.82 6.43
C LEU A 289 -4.42 -3.34 7.26
N VAL A 290 -4.58 -2.87 8.49
CA VAL A 290 -5.64 -3.33 9.42
C VAL A 290 -7.05 -3.10 8.88
N GLY A 291 -7.24 -2.10 8.01
CA GLY A 291 -8.53 -1.81 7.38
C GLY A 291 -8.87 -2.66 6.14
N TYR A 292 -7.96 -3.53 5.69
CA TYR A 292 -8.21 -4.42 4.56
C TYR A 292 -8.79 -5.75 5.03
N LYS A 293 -9.70 -6.33 4.26
CA LYS A 293 -10.18 -7.70 4.49
C LYS A 293 -9.03 -8.70 4.34
N ARG A 294 -8.96 -9.67 5.24
CA ARG A 294 -7.81 -10.54 5.42
C ARG A 294 -8.01 -11.89 4.75
N VAL A 295 -6.94 -12.39 4.14
CA VAL A 295 -6.84 -13.72 3.53
C VAL A 295 -5.57 -14.39 4.06
N VAL A 296 -5.71 -15.44 4.87
CA VAL A 296 -4.58 -16.17 5.44
C VAL A 296 -4.12 -17.25 4.46
N VAL A 297 -2.85 -17.21 4.11
CA VAL A 297 -2.22 -18.08 3.12
C VAL A 297 -1.46 -19.20 3.83
N LYS A 298 -1.56 -20.44 3.32
CA LYS A 298 -0.75 -21.56 3.82
C LYS A 298 0.73 -21.31 3.55
N ASP A 299 1.60 -21.67 4.49
CA ASP A 299 3.04 -21.42 4.42
C ASP A 299 3.69 -21.93 3.13
N SER A 300 3.19 -23.06 2.60
CA SER A 300 3.66 -23.64 1.33
C SER A 300 3.39 -22.78 0.09
N ALA A 301 2.39 -21.91 0.13
CA ALA A 301 2.00 -21.05 -1.00
C ALA A 301 2.64 -19.65 -0.95
N ILE A 302 3.19 -19.24 0.20
CA ILE A 302 3.71 -17.88 0.42
C ILE A 302 4.78 -17.51 -0.61
N ASN A 303 5.76 -18.39 -0.81
CA ASN A 303 6.85 -18.12 -1.74
C ASN A 303 6.35 -17.86 -3.17
N ALA A 304 5.40 -18.66 -3.66
CA ALA A 304 4.81 -18.48 -4.99
C ALA A 304 4.12 -17.11 -5.12
N VAL A 305 3.38 -16.70 -4.10
CA VAL A 305 2.72 -15.37 -4.04
C VAL A 305 3.77 -14.24 -4.05
N CYS A 306 4.89 -14.39 -3.33
CA CYS A 306 5.99 -13.42 -3.34
C CYS A 306 6.63 -13.25 -4.74
N TYR A 307 6.59 -14.29 -5.58
CA TYR A 307 7.02 -14.24 -6.98
C TYR A 307 5.93 -13.73 -7.94
N GLY A 308 4.73 -13.43 -7.42
CA GLY A 308 3.63 -12.85 -8.20
C GLY A 308 2.61 -13.86 -8.72
N ALA A 309 2.70 -15.14 -8.30
CA ALA A 309 1.68 -16.14 -8.63
C ALA A 309 0.32 -15.75 -8.04
N LYS A 310 -0.74 -16.13 -8.75
CA LYS A 310 -2.12 -15.99 -8.24
C LYS A 310 -2.30 -16.93 -7.04
N LEU A 311 -2.99 -16.47 -6.00
CA LEU A 311 -3.39 -17.34 -4.91
C LEU A 311 -4.55 -18.22 -5.38
N MET A 312 -4.37 -19.53 -5.28
CA MET A 312 -5.38 -20.53 -5.61
C MET A 312 -6.04 -21.08 -4.34
N ILE A 313 -7.25 -21.64 -4.45
CA ILE A 313 -8.01 -22.27 -3.34
C ILE A 313 -7.15 -23.23 -2.50
N PRO A 314 -6.34 -24.15 -3.06
CA PRO A 314 -5.51 -25.04 -2.23
C PRO A 314 -4.50 -24.32 -1.32
N GLY A 315 -4.11 -23.09 -1.66
CA GLY A 315 -3.23 -22.25 -0.85
C GLY A 315 -3.93 -21.42 0.22
N LEU A 316 -5.26 -21.40 0.24
CA LEU A 316 -6.08 -20.66 1.19
C LEU A 316 -6.22 -21.43 2.50
N LEU A 317 -6.06 -20.74 3.64
CA LEU A 317 -6.26 -21.31 4.98
C LEU A 317 -7.51 -20.75 5.65
N ARG A 318 -7.59 -19.43 5.82
CA ARG A 318 -8.72 -18.70 6.41
C ARG A 318 -8.95 -17.41 5.64
N TYR A 319 -10.14 -16.84 5.78
CA TYR A 319 -10.50 -15.57 5.14
C TYR A 319 -11.55 -14.82 5.95
N GLU A 320 -11.60 -13.53 5.77
CA GLU A 320 -12.58 -12.65 6.41
C GLU A 320 -13.92 -12.72 5.67
N ASP A 321 -15.00 -12.54 6.38
CA ASP A 321 -16.34 -12.50 5.79
C ASP A 321 -16.58 -11.20 4.97
N GLY A 322 -17.59 -11.25 4.11
CA GLY A 322 -18.01 -10.10 3.29
C GLY A 322 -17.04 -9.71 2.18
N ILE A 323 -16.12 -10.59 1.74
CA ILE A 323 -15.26 -10.34 0.58
C ILE A 323 -16.11 -10.38 -0.68
N GLU A 324 -16.02 -9.30 -1.49
CA GLU A 324 -16.67 -9.17 -2.78
C GLU A 324 -15.68 -9.24 -3.94
N LEU A 325 -16.20 -9.45 -5.15
CA LEU A 325 -15.37 -9.45 -6.37
C LEU A 325 -14.66 -8.11 -6.54
N TYR A 326 -13.35 -8.21 -6.81
CA TYR A 326 -12.45 -7.06 -7.01
C TYR A 326 -12.11 -6.25 -5.75
N ASP A 327 -12.56 -6.66 -4.56
CA ASP A 327 -12.11 -6.07 -3.31
C ASP A 327 -10.58 -6.14 -3.18
N GLU A 328 -9.99 -5.09 -2.62
CA GLU A 328 -8.61 -5.11 -2.21
C GLU A 328 -8.49 -5.86 -0.87
N VAL A 329 -7.75 -6.95 -0.89
CA VAL A 329 -7.55 -7.81 0.29
C VAL A 329 -6.06 -7.88 0.66
N VAL A 330 -5.77 -8.06 1.95
CA VAL A 330 -4.42 -8.34 2.41
C VAL A 330 -4.19 -9.85 2.50
N LEU A 331 -3.18 -10.33 1.78
CA LEU A 331 -2.68 -11.69 1.90
C LEU A 331 -1.68 -11.71 3.04
N MET A 332 -1.92 -12.54 4.06
CA MET A 332 -1.10 -12.60 5.27
C MET A 332 -0.68 -14.03 5.62
N THR A 333 0.39 -14.13 6.40
CA THR A 333 0.88 -15.39 6.94
C THR A 333 0.10 -15.78 8.21
N THR A 334 0.30 -17.01 8.66
CA THR A 334 -0.20 -17.51 9.95
C THR A 334 0.40 -16.78 11.16
N LYS A 335 1.50 -16.04 10.98
CA LYS A 335 2.22 -15.24 12.00
C LYS A 335 1.85 -13.75 11.98
N GLY A 336 0.91 -13.36 11.10
CA GLY A 336 0.44 -11.98 10.98
C GLY A 336 1.30 -11.07 10.08
N GLU A 337 2.28 -11.60 9.34
CA GLU A 337 3.06 -10.82 8.39
C GLU A 337 2.27 -10.59 7.10
N ALA A 338 2.33 -9.38 6.56
CA ALA A 338 1.74 -9.06 5.27
C ALA A 338 2.59 -9.59 4.12
N ILE A 339 2.01 -10.47 3.29
CA ILE A 339 2.67 -11.00 2.08
C ILE A 339 2.50 -10.04 0.91
N ALA A 340 1.24 -9.68 0.62
CA ALA A 340 0.90 -8.85 -0.53
C ALA A 340 -0.49 -8.20 -0.37
N ILE A 341 -0.74 -7.12 -1.09
CA ILE A 341 -2.10 -6.68 -1.40
C ILE A 341 -2.53 -7.42 -2.67
N GLY A 342 -3.68 -8.07 -2.59
CA GLY A 342 -4.34 -8.76 -3.69
C GLY A 342 -5.63 -8.10 -4.10
N ILE A 343 -6.18 -8.53 -5.24
CA ILE A 343 -7.52 -8.23 -5.71
C ILE A 343 -8.29 -9.53 -5.71
N ALA A 344 -9.36 -9.61 -4.91
CA ALA A 344 -10.22 -10.78 -4.81
C ALA A 344 -10.82 -11.15 -6.18
N GLN A 345 -10.85 -12.43 -6.47
CA GLN A 345 -11.43 -12.98 -7.70
C GLN A 345 -12.62 -13.91 -7.40
N MET A 346 -12.96 -14.04 -6.14
CA MET A 346 -14.05 -14.84 -5.62
C MET A 346 -14.70 -14.09 -4.45
N THR A 347 -16.01 -14.28 -4.30
CA THR A 347 -16.78 -13.79 -3.14
C THR A 347 -16.59 -14.72 -1.93
N THR A 348 -17.01 -14.30 -0.75
CA THR A 348 -17.03 -15.15 0.45
C THR A 348 -17.74 -16.48 0.20
N VAL A 349 -18.87 -16.47 -0.52
CA VAL A 349 -19.66 -17.65 -0.85
C VAL A 349 -18.88 -18.60 -1.76
N ASP A 350 -18.24 -18.07 -2.80
CA ASP A 350 -17.39 -18.86 -3.71
C ASP A 350 -16.21 -19.49 -2.96
N LEU A 351 -15.57 -18.74 -2.06
CA LEU A 351 -14.46 -19.23 -1.24
C LEU A 351 -14.87 -20.40 -0.33
N GLN A 352 -16.12 -20.45 0.08
CA GLN A 352 -16.68 -21.54 0.89
C GLN A 352 -16.98 -22.78 0.05
N SER A 353 -17.59 -22.61 -1.14
CA SER A 353 -18.18 -23.70 -1.94
C SER A 353 -17.26 -24.28 -2.99
N CYS A 354 -16.40 -23.46 -3.66
CA CYS A 354 -15.58 -23.92 -4.76
C CYS A 354 -14.33 -24.68 -4.31
N ASP A 355 -14.02 -25.80 -4.97
CA ASP A 355 -12.82 -26.61 -4.66
C ASP A 355 -11.57 -26.16 -5.44
N HIS A 356 -11.74 -25.43 -6.51
CA HIS A 356 -10.65 -24.92 -7.35
C HIS A 356 -10.93 -23.50 -7.83
N GLY A 357 -9.90 -22.81 -8.26
CA GLY A 357 -10.01 -21.46 -8.80
C GLY A 357 -9.01 -20.48 -8.18
N VAL A 358 -9.08 -19.25 -8.67
CA VAL A 358 -8.20 -18.16 -8.24
C VAL A 358 -8.87 -17.36 -7.14
N VAL A 359 -8.32 -17.38 -5.94
CA VAL A 359 -8.78 -16.58 -4.79
C VAL A 359 -8.47 -15.10 -4.99
N ALA A 360 -7.22 -14.79 -5.28
CA ALA A 360 -6.77 -13.41 -5.46
C ALA A 360 -5.62 -13.30 -6.47
N LYS A 361 -5.62 -12.19 -7.23
CA LYS A 361 -4.47 -11.75 -8.03
C LYS A 361 -3.60 -10.80 -7.22
N VAL A 362 -2.28 -10.96 -7.27
CA VAL A 362 -1.34 -10.07 -6.57
C VAL A 362 -1.33 -8.70 -7.24
N LYS A 363 -1.78 -7.66 -6.52
CA LYS A 363 -1.66 -6.26 -6.94
C LYS A 363 -0.29 -5.68 -6.58
N ARG A 364 0.18 -5.95 -5.36
CA ARG A 364 1.46 -5.45 -4.85
C ARG A 364 2.04 -6.43 -3.84
N CYS A 365 3.17 -7.04 -4.16
CA CYS A 365 3.91 -7.88 -3.23
C CYS A 365 4.68 -7.00 -2.23
N ILE A 366 4.58 -7.30 -0.94
CA ILE A 366 5.20 -6.59 0.19
C ILE A 366 6.38 -7.39 0.71
N MET A 367 6.16 -8.67 1.06
CA MET A 367 7.16 -9.57 1.62
C MET A 367 8.34 -9.80 0.67
N GLU A 368 9.50 -10.06 1.20
CA GLU A 368 10.67 -10.44 0.41
C GLU A 368 10.52 -11.84 -0.18
N ARG A 369 11.13 -12.01 -1.35
CA ARG A 369 11.23 -13.33 -1.97
C ARG A 369 12.12 -14.20 -1.09
N ASP A 370 11.81 -15.50 -1.09
CA ASP A 370 12.58 -16.54 -0.38
C ASP A 370 12.67 -16.38 1.15
N THR A 371 11.88 -15.45 1.76
CA THR A 371 11.65 -15.42 3.23
C THR A 371 11.07 -16.77 3.69
N TYR A 372 10.16 -17.34 2.91
CA TYR A 372 9.68 -18.70 3.08
C TYR A 372 10.30 -19.59 1.99
N PRO A 373 11.00 -20.66 2.34
CA PRO A 373 11.64 -21.55 1.35
C PRO A 373 10.59 -22.29 0.53
N ARG A 374 10.92 -22.59 -0.72
CA ARG A 374 10.10 -23.48 -1.56
C ARG A 374 10.19 -24.90 -1.01
N ARG A 375 9.07 -25.41 -0.52
CA ARG A 375 8.97 -26.79 -0.06
C ARG A 375 7.79 -27.48 -0.74
N TRP A 376 8.05 -28.67 -1.25
CA TRP A 376 7.06 -29.53 -1.90
C TRP A 376 6.63 -30.64 -0.95
N GLY A 377 5.46 -31.24 -1.18
CA GLY A 377 5.03 -32.41 -0.43
C GLY A 377 4.50 -32.11 0.97
N LEU A 378 4.00 -30.89 1.20
CA LEU A 378 3.41 -30.45 2.48
C LEU A 378 1.88 -30.65 2.52
N GLY A 379 1.26 -31.12 1.43
CA GLY A 379 -0.17 -31.42 1.40
C GLY A 379 -0.53 -32.72 2.13
N PRO A 380 -1.78 -32.92 2.57
CA PRO A 380 -2.21 -34.08 3.34
C PRO A 380 -1.95 -35.41 2.60
N VAL A 381 -2.26 -35.45 1.29
CA VAL A 381 -2.01 -36.64 0.47
C VAL A 381 -0.52 -36.95 0.34
N ALA A 382 0.32 -35.93 0.14
CA ALA A 382 1.76 -36.09 0.03
C ALA A 382 2.40 -36.53 1.36
N GLN A 383 1.91 -36.04 2.50
CA GLN A 383 2.33 -36.49 3.83
C GLN A 383 1.91 -37.94 4.09
N LYS A 384 0.65 -38.29 3.78
CA LYS A 384 0.18 -39.68 3.87
C LYS A 384 1.01 -40.61 3.00
N LYS A 385 1.34 -40.20 1.75
CA LYS A 385 2.24 -40.93 0.87
C LYS A 385 3.62 -41.13 1.48
N LYS A 386 4.19 -40.08 2.12
CA LYS A 386 5.48 -40.16 2.77
C LYS A 386 5.44 -41.13 3.97
N GLN A 387 4.40 -41.08 4.77
CA GLN A 387 4.19 -41.99 5.90
C GLN A 387 4.07 -43.43 5.43
N LEU A 388 3.24 -43.69 4.42
CA LEU A 388 3.09 -45.04 3.83
C LEU A 388 4.41 -45.60 3.27
N LYS A 389 5.28 -44.74 2.74
CA LYS A 389 6.65 -45.14 2.35
C LYS A 389 7.50 -45.52 3.56
N THR A 390 7.46 -44.72 4.64
CA THR A 390 8.21 -44.99 5.88
C THR A 390 7.73 -46.26 6.54
N ASP A 391 6.42 -46.54 6.51
CA ASP A 391 5.79 -47.73 7.05
C ASP A 391 5.98 -49.00 6.18
N GLY A 392 6.68 -48.88 5.03
CA GLY A 392 6.89 -49.99 4.09
C GLY A 392 5.62 -50.39 3.31
N LYS A 393 4.55 -49.62 3.39
CA LYS A 393 3.29 -49.86 2.67
C LYS A 393 3.28 -49.33 1.24
N LEU A 394 4.33 -48.64 0.84
CA LEU A 394 4.66 -48.23 -0.53
C LEU A 394 6.14 -48.45 -0.78
N ASP A 395 6.53 -48.70 -2.01
CA ASP A 395 7.93 -48.82 -2.37
C ASP A 395 8.68 -47.48 -2.23
N LYS A 396 10.01 -47.46 -2.39
CA LYS A 396 10.84 -46.24 -2.33
C LYS A 396 10.44 -45.17 -3.37
N TYR A 397 9.83 -45.56 -4.47
CA TYR A 397 9.34 -44.68 -5.53
C TYR A 397 7.89 -44.24 -5.29
N GLY A 398 7.20 -44.84 -4.30
CA GLY A 398 5.81 -44.56 -3.97
C GLY A 398 4.80 -45.30 -4.83
N ARG A 399 5.18 -46.41 -5.41
CA ARG A 399 4.31 -47.34 -6.09
C ARG A 399 3.63 -48.27 -5.09
N VAL A 400 2.47 -48.80 -5.45
CA VAL A 400 1.74 -49.77 -4.65
C VAL A 400 2.49 -51.06 -4.53
N ASN A 401 2.46 -51.71 -3.34
CA ASN A 401 2.99 -53.01 -3.06
C ASN A 401 1.91 -53.87 -2.38
N GLU A 402 2.25 -55.11 -2.00
CA GLU A 402 1.33 -56.06 -1.38
C GLU A 402 0.73 -55.52 -0.05
N ASN A 403 1.49 -54.71 0.70
CA ASN A 403 1.09 -54.15 1.99
C ASN A 403 0.36 -52.81 1.88
N THR A 404 0.03 -52.36 0.67
CA THR A 404 -0.63 -51.05 0.44
C THR A 404 -2.11 -51.14 0.84
N PRO A 405 -2.62 -50.22 1.68
CA PRO A 405 -4.03 -50.18 2.05
C PRO A 405 -4.94 -50.02 0.84
N ASP A 406 -6.09 -50.71 0.82
CA ASP A 406 -7.07 -50.67 -0.29
C ASP A 406 -7.60 -49.29 -0.56
N SER A 407 -7.80 -48.47 0.48
CA SER A 407 -8.19 -47.08 0.35
C SER A 407 -7.19 -46.20 -0.41
N TRP A 408 -5.92 -46.61 -0.44
CA TRP A 408 -4.89 -45.94 -1.23
C TRP A 408 -4.81 -46.50 -2.64
N ARG A 409 -5.01 -47.82 -2.84
CA ARG A 409 -5.02 -48.47 -4.16
C ARG A 409 -6.14 -47.92 -5.04
N GLN A 410 -7.33 -47.70 -4.50
CA GLN A 410 -8.47 -47.16 -5.24
C GLN A 410 -8.26 -45.72 -5.75
N GLN A 411 -7.44 -44.93 -5.07
CA GLN A 411 -7.14 -43.54 -5.43
C GLN A 411 -5.82 -43.39 -6.20
N TYR A 412 -5.09 -44.50 -6.40
CA TYR A 412 -3.79 -44.45 -7.04
C TYR A 412 -3.91 -44.48 -8.57
N VAL A 413 -3.41 -43.42 -9.22
CA VAL A 413 -3.29 -43.37 -10.68
C VAL A 413 -1.81 -43.44 -11.02
N ASP A 414 -1.39 -44.49 -11.76
CA ASP A 414 -0.02 -44.59 -12.27
C ASP A 414 0.06 -43.93 -13.64
N HIS A 415 0.62 -42.72 -13.68
CA HIS A 415 0.82 -41.95 -14.91
C HIS A 415 1.96 -42.48 -15.79
N ASN A 416 2.71 -43.52 -15.34
CA ASN A 416 3.84 -44.10 -16.08
C ASN A 416 3.52 -45.37 -16.86
N GLY A 417 2.24 -45.67 -17.03
CA GLY A 417 1.79 -46.65 -18.03
C GLY A 417 2.01 -48.15 -17.70
N SER A 418 2.22 -48.51 -16.44
CA SER A 418 2.16 -49.89 -16.00
C SER A 418 0.73 -50.20 -15.56
N ALA A 419 -0.08 -50.70 -16.47
CA ALA A 419 -1.39 -51.24 -16.14
C ALA A 419 -1.22 -52.42 -15.17
N VAL A 420 -1.53 -52.20 -13.90
CA VAL A 420 -1.75 -53.31 -12.95
C VAL A 420 -3.14 -53.84 -13.28
N THR A 421 -3.17 -54.95 -14.02
CA THR A 421 -4.36 -55.75 -14.26
C THR A 421 -4.95 -56.15 -12.91
N ALA A 422 -6.02 -55.49 -12.53
CA ALA A 422 -6.92 -56.03 -11.53
C ALA A 422 -7.73 -57.12 -12.20
N ASN A 423 -7.53 -58.34 -11.77
CA ASN A 423 -8.46 -59.44 -12.08
C ASN A 423 -9.77 -59.18 -11.38
N PRO A 424 -10.88 -59.19 -12.10
CA PRO A 424 -12.22 -59.26 -11.51
C PRO A 424 -12.74 -60.70 -11.72
N GLU A 425 -12.56 -61.53 -10.75
CA GLU A 425 -13.44 -62.69 -10.57
C GLU A 425 -14.01 -62.62 -9.15
N VAL A 426 -15.27 -62.34 -9.02
CA VAL A 426 -16.25 -62.99 -8.13
C VAL A 426 -17.66 -62.61 -8.61
N ASP A 427 -18.30 -63.63 -9.15
CA ASP A 427 -19.70 -63.99 -9.22
C ASP A 427 -20.83 -62.99 -8.93
N SER A 428 -21.69 -63.02 -9.93
CA SER A 428 -23.11 -62.71 -9.99
C SER A 428 -23.96 -63.38 -8.90
N LYS A 429 -24.94 -62.70 -8.36
CA LYS A 429 -26.36 -63.09 -8.34
C LYS A 429 -27.24 -62.11 -7.54
N ALA A 430 -28.37 -61.81 -8.24
CA ALA A 430 -29.71 -61.49 -7.71
C ALA A 430 -29.88 -60.20 -6.87
N ASP A 431 -30.79 -59.32 -7.02
CA ASP A 431 -32.18 -59.36 -7.50
C ASP A 431 -32.67 -57.97 -7.86
N SER A 432 -33.47 -57.94 -8.92
CA SER A 432 -34.33 -56.77 -9.19
C SER A 432 -35.67 -56.90 -8.44
N PRO A 433 -36.39 -55.85 -8.23
CA PRO A 433 -37.72 -55.81 -8.82
C PRO A 433 -38.09 -54.54 -9.58
N LYS A 434 -38.89 -54.82 -10.52
CA LYS A 434 -39.51 -54.07 -11.61
C LYS A 434 -40.55 -53.02 -11.17
N ASN A 435 -40.76 -52.12 -12.10
CA ASN A 435 -42.00 -51.50 -12.57
C ASN A 435 -42.54 -50.32 -11.74
N VAL A 436 -43.19 -49.29 -12.33
CA VAL A 436 -44.05 -49.18 -13.54
C VAL A 436 -44.31 -47.69 -13.82
N ASN A 437 -44.51 -47.41 -15.13
CA ASN A 437 -45.31 -46.39 -15.82
C ASN A 437 -44.86 -44.94 -15.88
N ASP A 438 -44.64 -44.46 -17.07
CA ASP A 438 -45.46 -44.01 -18.23
C ASP A 438 -46.06 -42.62 -18.02
N GLU A 439 -45.71 -41.73 -18.91
CA GLU A 439 -46.46 -41.22 -20.07
C GLU A 439 -45.75 -40.01 -20.68
N LYS A 440 -45.44 -40.14 -21.99
CA LYS A 440 -45.84 -39.39 -23.20
C LYS A 440 -45.76 -37.86 -23.09
N SER A 441 -45.30 -37.11 -24.08
CA SER A 441 -45.25 -37.22 -25.53
C SER A 441 -44.54 -36.00 -26.14
N THR A 442 -43.62 -36.16 -27.06
CA THR A 442 -43.42 -35.71 -28.44
C THR A 442 -43.98 -34.35 -28.95
N PRO A 443 -43.51 -33.78 -30.14
CA PRO A 443 -42.23 -33.85 -30.83
C PRO A 443 -41.78 -32.53 -31.55
N LEU A 444 -40.58 -32.58 -32.10
CA LEU A 444 -39.87 -31.92 -33.20
C LEU A 444 -40.62 -31.07 -34.26
N PRO A 445 -39.94 -30.19 -35.05
CA PRO A 445 -39.30 -30.63 -36.29
C PRO A 445 -37.89 -30.07 -36.60
N GLU A 446 -37.05 -30.94 -37.08
CA GLU A 446 -36.29 -31.10 -38.33
C GLU A 446 -36.19 -29.92 -39.31
N LYS A 447 -34.96 -29.67 -39.83
CA LYS A 447 -34.33 -30.07 -41.10
C LYS A 447 -33.08 -29.18 -41.32
N VAL A 448 -31.97 -29.47 -42.00
CA VAL A 448 -31.55 -30.45 -42.99
C VAL A 448 -30.02 -30.30 -43.14
N SER A 449 -29.30 -31.43 -43.23
CA SER A 449 -28.08 -31.83 -43.97
C SER A 449 -27.18 -30.75 -44.62
N GLU A 450 -25.85 -30.88 -44.72
CA GLU A 450 -25.07 -31.94 -45.41
C GLU A 450 -23.56 -31.82 -45.13
N ASP A 451 -22.91 -33.00 -45.16
CA ASP A 451 -21.55 -33.33 -45.58
C ASP A 451 -20.31 -32.67 -44.95
N GLY A 452 -19.57 -33.33 -44.14
CA GLY A 452 -18.61 -34.40 -44.44
C GLY A 452 -17.21 -33.92 -44.71
N LYS A 453 -16.28 -34.06 -43.74
CA LYS A 453 -14.96 -34.70 -43.90
C LYS A 453 -14.11 -34.58 -42.64
N ASN A 454 -13.54 -35.71 -42.27
CA ASN A 454 -12.49 -35.87 -41.26
C ASN A 454 -11.31 -34.94 -41.47
N GLU A 455 -10.82 -34.35 -40.42
CA GLU A 455 -9.36 -34.18 -40.21
C GLU A 455 -9.00 -34.19 -38.72
N LYS A 456 -7.88 -34.84 -38.49
CA LYS A 456 -7.32 -35.25 -37.22
C LYS A 456 -6.78 -34.09 -36.39
N ASP A 457 -6.85 -34.27 -35.08
CA ASP A 457 -6.18 -33.55 -34.04
C ASP A 457 -4.72 -33.18 -34.32
N ASN A 458 -4.41 -31.90 -34.11
CA ASN A 458 -3.05 -31.44 -33.87
C ASN A 458 -3.06 -30.16 -33.00
N ASP A 459 -3.37 -30.34 -31.71
CA ASP A 459 -3.26 -29.31 -30.67
C ASP A 459 -1.85 -29.31 -30.09
N GLY A 460 -0.92 -28.65 -30.75
CA GLY A 460 0.46 -28.54 -30.24
C GLY A 460 1.22 -27.27 -30.63
N ASP A 461 0.74 -26.47 -31.57
CA ASP A 461 1.56 -25.44 -32.23
C ASP A 461 1.07 -23.98 -32.06
N GLU A 462 -0.01 -23.69 -31.35
CA GLU A 462 -0.51 -22.31 -31.26
C GLU A 462 0.08 -21.49 -30.08
N GLU A 463 0.56 -22.09 -29.00
CA GLU A 463 1.21 -21.33 -27.91
C GLU A 463 2.61 -20.81 -28.27
N GLU A 464 3.36 -21.50 -29.11
CA GLU A 464 4.71 -21.03 -29.54
C GLU A 464 4.67 -19.90 -30.57
N LYS A 465 3.58 -19.77 -31.35
CA LYS A 465 3.41 -18.67 -32.31
C LYS A 465 2.99 -17.36 -31.66
N SER A 466 2.18 -17.41 -30.58
CA SER A 466 1.76 -16.20 -29.84
C SER A 466 2.92 -15.56 -29.09
N ASP A 467 3.85 -16.35 -28.54
CA ASP A 467 5.00 -15.84 -27.79
C ASP A 467 6.09 -15.24 -28.70
N LYS A 468 6.25 -15.73 -29.90
CA LYS A 468 7.15 -15.15 -30.92
C LYS A 468 6.64 -13.83 -31.46
N THR A 469 5.32 -13.67 -31.63
CA THR A 469 4.70 -12.41 -32.08
C THR A 469 4.79 -11.33 -31.02
N LEU A 470 4.53 -11.66 -29.75
CA LEU A 470 4.68 -10.76 -28.61
C LEU A 470 6.13 -10.30 -28.36
N LYS A 471 7.11 -11.17 -28.62
CA LYS A 471 8.54 -10.83 -28.54
C LYS A 471 8.96 -9.90 -29.68
N LYS A 472 8.39 -10.07 -30.88
CA LYS A 472 8.67 -9.19 -32.02
C LYS A 472 8.08 -7.80 -31.86
N GLU A 473 6.84 -7.66 -31.36
CA GLU A 473 6.24 -6.36 -31.05
C GLU A 473 6.97 -5.62 -29.91
N LYS A 474 7.44 -6.33 -28.88
CA LYS A 474 8.24 -5.72 -27.80
C LYS A 474 9.58 -5.20 -28.30
N LYS A 475 10.22 -5.90 -29.27
CA LYS A 475 11.48 -5.47 -29.88
C LYS A 475 11.29 -4.23 -30.75
N GLU A 476 10.23 -4.18 -31.57
CA GLU A 476 9.90 -3.00 -32.39
C GLU A 476 9.52 -1.77 -31.54
N LYS A 477 8.78 -1.95 -30.43
CA LYS A 477 8.47 -0.86 -29.50
C LYS A 477 9.73 -0.32 -28.81
N LYS A 478 10.71 -1.19 -28.51
CA LYS A 478 11.98 -0.79 -27.92
C LYS A 478 12.86 0.00 -28.91
N GLU A 479 12.93 -0.44 -30.16
CA GLU A 479 13.67 0.26 -31.23
C GLU A 479 13.05 1.62 -31.58
N LYS A 480 11.70 1.72 -31.60
CA LYS A 480 11.00 3.00 -31.80
C LYS A 480 11.27 3.98 -30.66
N LYS A 481 11.36 3.49 -29.42
CA LYS A 481 11.68 4.33 -28.24
C LYS A 481 13.12 4.83 -28.28
N GLU A 482 14.09 3.96 -28.63
CA GLU A 482 15.50 4.35 -28.76
C GLU A 482 15.75 5.35 -29.90
N LYS A 483 15.00 5.25 -31.00
CA LYS A 483 15.04 6.24 -32.10
C LYS A 483 14.47 7.59 -31.67
N LYS A 484 13.40 7.59 -30.86
CA LYS A 484 12.81 8.83 -30.34
C LYS A 484 13.73 9.51 -29.32
N ASP A 485 14.36 8.75 -28.41
CA ASP A 485 15.33 9.29 -27.45
C ASP A 485 16.60 9.85 -28.12
N LYS A 486 17.03 9.25 -29.27
CA LYS A 486 18.15 9.78 -30.08
C LYS A 486 17.78 11.07 -30.81
N SER A 487 16.53 11.19 -31.31
CA SER A 487 16.07 12.42 -31.97
C SER A 487 15.93 13.59 -30.96
N GLU A 488 15.39 13.33 -29.76
CA GLU A 488 15.31 14.36 -28.70
C GLU A 488 16.67 14.82 -28.17
N LYS A 489 17.65 13.90 -28.11
CA LYS A 489 19.04 14.28 -27.76
C LYS A 489 19.70 15.13 -28.83
N LYS A 490 19.42 14.86 -30.12
CA LYS A 490 19.97 15.65 -31.22
C LYS A 490 19.38 17.06 -31.24
N GLU A 491 18.06 17.19 -31.01
CA GLU A 491 17.37 18.49 -30.96
C GLU A 491 17.83 19.34 -29.74
N LYS A 492 18.09 18.71 -28.59
CA LYS A 492 18.66 19.40 -27.43
C LYS A 492 20.08 19.88 -27.66
N LYS A 493 20.89 19.10 -28.39
CA LYS A 493 22.28 19.51 -28.75
C LYS A 493 22.27 20.66 -29.73
N GLU A 494 21.40 20.68 -30.73
CA GLU A 494 21.28 21.79 -31.69
C GLU A 494 20.76 23.07 -31.00
N LYS A 495 19.84 22.95 -30.02
CA LYS A 495 19.38 24.12 -29.24
C LYS A 495 20.47 24.67 -28.31
N SER A 496 21.34 23.84 -27.75
CA SER A 496 22.48 24.30 -26.93
C SER A 496 23.53 24.99 -27.78
N GLU A 497 23.84 24.48 -28.97
CA GLU A 497 24.79 25.08 -29.89
C GLU A 497 24.32 26.44 -30.47
N LYS A 498 22.98 26.59 -30.70
CA LYS A 498 22.38 27.88 -31.09
C LYS A 498 22.43 28.91 -29.96
N LYS A 499 22.28 28.48 -28.70
CA LYS A 499 22.35 29.37 -27.54
C LYS A 499 23.79 29.88 -27.32
N ASP A 500 24.78 28.99 -27.48
CA ASP A 500 26.21 29.33 -27.36
C ASP A 500 26.70 30.30 -28.47
N LYS A 501 26.12 30.18 -29.69
CA LYS A 501 26.40 31.12 -30.78
C LYS A 501 25.76 32.50 -30.52
N GLY A 502 24.52 32.53 -29.99
CA GLY A 502 23.84 33.77 -29.62
C GLY A 502 24.59 34.55 -28.52
N GLU A 503 25.06 33.85 -27.47
CA GLU A 503 25.84 34.48 -26.41
C GLU A 503 27.23 35.00 -26.87
N LYS A 504 27.84 34.34 -27.87
CA LYS A 504 29.10 34.82 -28.47
C LYS A 504 28.90 36.05 -29.37
N GLU A 505 27.79 36.15 -30.10
CA GLU A 505 27.43 37.33 -30.87
C GLU A 505 27.06 38.53 -29.99
N GLU A 506 26.33 38.29 -28.90
CA GLU A 506 25.96 39.35 -27.93
C GLU A 506 27.20 39.86 -27.17
N LYS A 507 28.17 39.00 -26.83
CA LYS A 507 29.46 39.41 -26.25
C LYS A 507 30.37 40.15 -27.26
N LYS A 508 30.25 39.86 -28.57
CA LYS A 508 30.96 40.63 -29.59
C LYS A 508 30.34 42.03 -29.78
N LYS A 509 29.01 42.15 -29.79
CA LYS A 509 28.30 43.44 -29.85
C LYS A 509 28.62 44.31 -28.63
N ARG A 510 28.64 43.77 -27.43
CA ARG A 510 28.99 44.51 -26.21
C ARG A 510 30.45 44.95 -26.16
N LYS A 511 31.37 44.30 -26.91
CA LYS A 511 32.76 44.75 -27.06
C LYS A 511 32.96 45.84 -28.13
N SER A 512 32.10 45.91 -29.17
CA SER A 512 32.11 47.01 -30.14
C SER A 512 31.54 48.31 -29.56
N ASP A 513 30.46 48.23 -28.76
CA ASP A 513 29.85 49.38 -28.10
C ASP A 513 30.70 49.96 -26.95
N ALA A 514 31.59 49.14 -26.34
CA ALA A 514 32.53 49.61 -25.32
C ALA A 514 33.78 50.29 -25.90
N GLY A 515 34.05 50.16 -27.22
CA GLY A 515 35.19 50.78 -27.91
C GLY A 515 34.94 52.21 -28.35
N GLU A 516 33.70 52.64 -28.58
CA GLU A 516 33.37 53.99 -28.98
C GLU A 516 33.18 54.99 -27.81
N GLY A 517 32.99 54.49 -26.58
CA GLY A 517 32.82 55.34 -25.39
C GLY A 517 34.13 55.81 -24.72
N GLU A 518 35.28 55.26 -25.07
CA GLU A 518 36.58 55.65 -24.49
C GLU A 518 37.30 56.74 -25.23
N SER A 519 36.91 57.08 -26.48
CA SER A 519 37.53 58.14 -27.25
C SER A 519 37.02 59.58 -26.93
N GLU A 520 35.81 59.67 -26.30
CA GLU A 520 35.25 60.98 -25.90
C GLU A 520 35.63 61.43 -24.47
N LYS A 521 36.07 60.54 -23.61
CA LYS A 521 36.45 60.84 -22.21
C LYS A 521 37.90 61.31 -22.03
N LYS A 522 38.76 61.30 -23.09
CA LYS A 522 40.15 61.78 -23.04
C LYS A 522 40.36 63.23 -23.47
N LYS A 523 39.27 63.97 -23.82
CA LYS A 523 39.37 65.37 -24.21
C LYS A 523 38.87 66.41 -23.22
N ARG A 524 38.48 65.99 -21.97
CA ARG A 524 37.98 66.93 -20.94
C ARG A 524 38.59 66.70 -19.56
N LYS A 525 39.93 66.55 -19.46
CA LYS A 525 40.69 66.62 -18.19
C LYS A 525 42.04 67.27 -18.45
N HIS A 526 42.00 68.54 -18.80
CA HIS A 526 43.10 69.50 -18.58
C HIS A 526 42.36 70.76 -18.10
N ASP A 527 42.68 71.18 -16.91
CA ASP A 527 42.39 72.36 -16.14
C ASP A 527 41.63 72.11 -14.83
N SER A 528 42.43 72.21 -13.85
CA SER A 528 42.33 72.88 -12.55
C SER A 528 42.80 71.98 -11.37
N GLU A 529 44.10 72.25 -11.12
CA GLU A 529 44.73 72.07 -9.81
C GLU A 529 44.12 73.04 -8.81
N VAL A 530 43.87 72.63 -7.59
CA VAL A 530 44.34 73.32 -6.35
C VAL A 530 44.02 72.39 -5.14
N GLU A 531 45.06 72.07 -4.40
CA GLU A 531 45.15 71.42 -3.09
C GLU A 531 44.70 72.33 -1.94
N PRO A 532 44.94 71.90 -0.65
CA PRO A 532 44.30 70.90 0.19
C PRO A 532 43.83 71.48 1.57
N SER A 533 43.19 70.74 2.40
CA SER A 533 43.45 70.88 3.85
C SER A 533 42.81 69.77 4.71
N LYS A 534 43.61 69.32 5.60
CA LYS A 534 43.53 68.46 6.74
C LYS A 534 42.35 68.82 7.70
N MET A 535 41.72 67.87 8.42
CA MET A 535 41.81 67.65 9.84
C MET A 535 40.78 66.62 10.34
N LYS A 536 41.30 65.56 10.92
CA LYS A 536 41.22 65.11 12.35
C LYS A 536 39.84 64.87 12.98
N LYS A 537 39.62 63.57 13.29
CA LYS A 537 39.47 62.91 14.61
C LYS A 537 38.23 63.15 15.49
N LYS A 538 37.76 61.97 15.96
CA LYS A 538 37.10 61.67 17.26
C LYS A 538 35.59 62.00 17.38
N ALA A 539 34.76 61.00 17.67
CA ALA A 539 34.57 60.22 18.88
C ALA A 539 33.77 58.94 18.54
#